data_d270eb2a9b0aeed7f0a4744adaa36dd4
#
_entry.id   d270eb2a9b0aeed7f0a4744adaa36dd4
#
_cell.length_a   1.000
_cell.length_b   1.000
_cell.length_c   1.000
_cell.angle_alpha   90.00
_cell.angle_beta   90.00
_cell.angle_gamma   90.00
#
_symmetry.space_group_name_H-M   'P 1'
#
loop_
_entity.id
_entity.type
_entity.pdbx_description
1 polymer ?
#
loop_
_entity_poly.entity_id
_entity_poly.type
_entity_poly.pdbx_seq_one_letter_code
_entity_poly.pdbx_strand_id
1 'polypeptide(L)'
;EQGKVLNIYCWNEEFKSRFEGYYKNVPSDVKVNWVITPNENNAYQNALDAALLKQKDAAADDKIDMLLIEADYALKYVNSDYTLDVKDVGLTDDDLKDMYQYTKDIATDSKGKLKATTWQATPGLFAYRRSIAKDVLGTDDPDKVQEALSTWDKFDKVAEQAAAKGYKMLSGYDDSYRVFSNNVSAPWVDSNNKIVIDNNIMKWVDQTKKYTDKGYNNKSSLWDSTWAADQGPSGKVFGFFYSTWGINFTLLGNSLATPVKEGGKEEVGNGIYGDYAVCEGPQSYYWGGTWICAAAGTDNANLVKDVMKTLCCDKATMKKITEDTQDYTNTTSGMNEIANSDFKSAFLGGQNHIKLFAKSAPKISMKNISSYDQGLNEEFQKAMKDYFDGNVTKDKALDNFYKAAIEKYPNLSK
;
A
#
# COMPACT_ATOMS: atom_id res chain seq x y z
N GLU A 1 35.19 2.72 7.81
CA GLU A 1 35.10 4.18 7.96
C GLU A 1 33.72 4.64 7.59
N GLN A 2 33.10 5.50 8.42
CA GLN A 2 31.75 6.02 8.14
C GLN A 2 31.81 7.21 7.20
N GLY A 3 30.88 7.25 6.25
CA GLY A 3 30.73 8.37 5.33
C GLY A 3 30.17 9.63 5.99
N LYS A 4 30.24 10.73 5.27
CA LYS A 4 29.75 12.06 5.72
C LYS A 4 28.41 12.45 5.13
N VAL A 5 27.93 11.71 4.13
CA VAL A 5 26.66 11.96 3.45
C VAL A 5 25.88 10.65 3.41
N LEU A 6 24.67 10.65 3.97
CA LEU A 6 23.74 9.52 3.87
C LEU A 6 22.76 9.81 2.74
N ASN A 7 22.92 9.13 1.61
CA ASN A 7 22.05 9.28 0.46
C ASN A 7 20.91 8.29 0.49
N ILE A 8 19.68 8.80 0.51
CA ILE A 8 18.45 7.99 0.60
C ILE A 8 17.60 8.26 -0.65
N TYR A 9 17.32 7.22 -1.43
CA TYR A 9 16.48 7.28 -2.62
C TYR A 9 15.07 6.78 -2.30
N CYS A 10 14.07 7.59 -2.60
CA CYS A 10 12.65 7.27 -2.41
C CYS A 10 11.77 8.04 -3.41
N TRP A 11 10.46 7.80 -3.36
CA TRP A 11 9.54 8.38 -4.36
C TRP A 11 8.53 9.38 -3.77
N ASN A 12 8.47 9.52 -2.46
CA ASN A 12 7.61 10.51 -1.78
C ASN A 12 8.18 10.89 -0.41
N GLU A 13 7.46 11.73 0.30
CA GLU A 13 7.89 12.29 1.58
C GLU A 13 7.57 11.38 2.80
N GLU A 14 6.89 10.26 2.63
CA GLU A 14 6.44 9.44 3.77
C GLU A 14 7.60 8.95 4.63
N PHE A 15 8.58 8.29 4.01
CA PHE A 15 9.73 7.78 4.78
C PHE A 15 10.53 8.92 5.43
N LYS A 16 10.69 10.04 4.73
CA LYS A 16 11.37 11.22 5.28
C LYS A 16 10.67 11.68 6.57
N SER A 17 9.34 11.74 6.56
CA SER A 17 8.56 12.09 7.76
C SER A 17 8.79 11.11 8.91
N ARG A 18 8.83 9.81 8.63
CA ARG A 18 9.10 8.78 9.64
C ARG A 18 10.52 8.88 10.17
N PHE A 19 11.49 9.06 9.28
CA PHE A 19 12.89 9.23 9.63
C PHE A 19 13.09 10.46 10.52
N GLU A 20 12.64 11.62 10.09
CA GLU A 20 12.80 12.87 10.84
C GLU A 20 12.01 12.85 12.17
N GLY A 21 10.86 12.22 12.18
CA GLY A 21 10.01 12.14 13.37
C GLY A 21 10.51 11.18 14.44
N TYR A 22 11.13 10.07 14.07
CA TYR A 22 11.39 8.95 14.99
C TYR A 22 12.85 8.50 15.06
N TYR A 23 13.70 8.92 14.15
CA TYR A 23 15.13 8.59 14.20
C TYR A 23 15.92 9.82 14.63
N LYS A 24 16.59 9.73 15.78
CA LYS A 24 17.28 10.88 16.40
C LYS A 24 18.81 10.70 16.50
N ASN A 25 19.34 9.63 15.91
CA ASN A 25 20.75 9.27 16.09
C ASN A 25 21.64 9.62 14.89
N VAL A 26 21.22 10.56 14.03
CA VAL A 26 22.08 11.03 12.94
C VAL A 26 23.27 11.77 13.55
N PRO A 27 24.53 11.30 13.28
CA PRO A 27 25.70 12.02 13.77
C PRO A 27 25.73 13.47 13.28
N SER A 28 26.20 14.40 14.11
CA SER A 28 26.22 15.82 13.81
C SER A 28 27.05 16.20 12.58
N ASP A 29 28.02 15.35 12.24
CA ASP A 29 28.91 15.54 11.08
C ASP A 29 28.42 14.81 9.81
N VAL A 30 27.24 14.18 9.85
CA VAL A 30 26.64 13.50 8.71
C VAL A 30 25.47 14.31 8.16
N LYS A 31 25.51 14.58 6.85
CA LYS A 31 24.41 15.19 6.12
C LYS A 31 23.49 14.10 5.57
N VAL A 32 22.21 14.18 5.82
CA VAL A 32 21.21 13.33 5.17
C VAL A 32 20.77 13.99 3.87
N ASN A 33 20.97 13.29 2.77
CA ASN A 33 20.60 13.76 1.44
C ASN A 33 19.44 12.93 0.90
N TRP A 34 18.29 13.57 0.71
CA TRP A 34 17.08 12.95 0.19
C TRP A 34 17.00 13.13 -1.31
N VAL A 35 17.00 12.01 -2.05
CA VAL A 35 16.79 11.99 -3.49
C VAL A 35 15.39 11.45 -3.74
N ILE A 36 14.44 12.37 -3.88
CA ILE A 36 13.01 12.04 -4.00
C ILE A 36 12.58 12.27 -5.45
N THR A 37 12.14 11.18 -6.11
CA THR A 37 11.63 11.22 -7.46
C THR A 37 10.23 10.60 -7.47
N PRO A 38 9.17 11.38 -7.76
CA PRO A 38 7.82 10.81 -7.86
C PRO A 38 7.77 9.66 -8.86
N ASN A 39 7.03 8.60 -8.51
CA ASN A 39 6.99 7.37 -9.32
C ASN A 39 5.91 7.44 -10.43
N GLU A 40 5.78 8.59 -11.07
CA GLU A 40 4.92 8.76 -12.24
C GLU A 40 5.65 8.23 -13.47
N ASN A 41 4.96 7.45 -14.29
CA ASN A 41 5.53 6.87 -15.52
C ASN A 41 6.87 6.14 -15.27
N ASN A 42 6.98 5.45 -14.15
CA ASN A 42 8.18 4.71 -13.75
C ASN A 42 9.43 5.59 -13.49
N ALA A 43 9.24 6.88 -13.26
CA ALA A 43 10.35 7.84 -13.13
C ALA A 43 11.29 7.51 -11.98
N TYR A 44 10.74 7.12 -10.81
CA TYR A 44 11.58 6.75 -9.66
C TYR A 44 12.49 5.57 -9.98
N GLN A 45 11.92 4.47 -10.51
CA GLN A 45 12.69 3.28 -10.85
C GLN A 45 13.75 3.60 -11.91
N ASN A 46 13.41 4.41 -12.92
CA ASN A 46 14.36 4.81 -13.95
C ASN A 46 15.54 5.61 -13.36
N ALA A 47 15.27 6.55 -12.48
CA ALA A 47 16.31 7.33 -11.80
C ALA A 47 17.17 6.47 -10.88
N LEU A 48 16.54 5.57 -10.11
CA LEU A 48 17.24 4.64 -9.23
C LEU A 48 18.13 3.68 -10.02
N ASP A 49 17.62 3.09 -11.10
CA ASP A 49 18.37 2.16 -11.94
C ASP A 49 19.60 2.85 -12.56
N ALA A 50 19.45 4.08 -13.03
CA ALA A 50 20.57 4.87 -13.59
C ALA A 50 21.64 5.15 -12.52
N ALA A 51 21.23 5.48 -11.30
CA ALA A 51 22.15 5.73 -10.19
C ALA A 51 22.86 4.45 -9.75
N LEU A 52 22.16 3.32 -9.69
CA LEU A 52 22.72 2.03 -9.31
C LEU A 52 23.80 1.54 -10.29
N LEU A 53 23.65 1.83 -11.58
CA LEU A 53 24.68 1.51 -12.59
C LEU A 53 25.99 2.24 -12.32
N LYS A 54 25.96 3.39 -11.66
CA LYS A 54 27.13 4.20 -11.33
C LYS A 54 27.68 3.92 -9.93
N GLN A 55 27.00 3.10 -9.14
CA GLN A 55 27.31 2.90 -7.71
C GLN A 55 28.77 2.47 -7.47
N LYS A 56 29.25 1.52 -8.25
CA LYS A 56 30.60 0.98 -8.09
C LYS A 56 31.70 2.05 -8.23
N ASP A 57 31.53 2.97 -9.16
CA ASP A 57 32.50 4.00 -9.49
C ASP A 57 32.21 5.36 -8.84
N ALA A 58 31.15 5.46 -8.05
CA ALA A 58 30.77 6.69 -7.38
C ALA A 58 31.78 7.07 -6.29
N ALA A 59 32.01 8.37 -6.09
CA ALA A 59 32.77 8.87 -4.95
C ALA A 59 32.03 8.55 -3.63
N ALA A 60 32.74 8.54 -2.51
CA ALA A 60 32.18 8.18 -1.21
C ALA A 60 30.88 8.95 -0.89
N ASP A 61 30.90 10.28 -1.06
CA ASP A 61 29.73 11.12 -0.76
C ASP A 61 28.59 10.98 -1.76
N ASP A 62 28.82 10.33 -2.90
CA ASP A 62 27.81 10.08 -3.94
C ASP A 62 27.27 8.66 -3.93
N LYS A 63 27.79 7.79 -3.07
CA LYS A 63 27.29 6.43 -2.90
C LYS A 63 25.83 6.45 -2.44
N ILE A 64 25.01 5.59 -3.04
CA ILE A 64 23.67 5.30 -2.50
C ILE A 64 23.88 4.49 -1.21
N ASP A 65 23.26 4.92 -0.14
CA ASP A 65 23.32 4.21 1.15
C ASP A 65 22.05 3.41 1.43
N MET A 66 20.91 4.02 1.16
CA MET A 66 19.60 3.38 1.31
C MET A 66 18.78 3.60 0.05
N LEU A 67 18.16 2.55 -0.45
CA LEU A 67 17.16 2.66 -1.49
C LEU A 67 15.84 2.08 -0.97
N LEU A 68 14.77 2.84 -1.18
CA LEU A 68 13.44 2.45 -0.77
C LEU A 68 12.76 1.79 -1.95
N ILE A 69 12.06 0.69 -1.67
CA ILE A 69 11.31 -0.06 -2.68
C ILE A 69 9.86 -0.27 -2.20
N GLU A 70 8.97 -0.36 -3.16
CA GLU A 70 7.55 -0.58 -2.90
C GLU A 70 7.19 -2.02 -3.26
N ALA A 71 6.16 -2.56 -2.62
CA ALA A 71 5.77 -3.97 -2.77
C ALA A 71 5.62 -4.42 -4.24
N ASP A 72 5.05 -3.57 -5.09
CA ASP A 72 4.74 -3.95 -6.48
C ASP A 72 5.98 -4.26 -7.33
N TYR A 73 7.15 -3.70 -6.99
CA TYR A 73 8.40 -3.93 -7.72
C TYR A 73 9.56 -4.40 -6.83
N ALA A 74 9.28 -4.80 -5.60
CA ALA A 74 10.31 -5.17 -4.63
C ALA A 74 11.25 -6.26 -5.15
N LEU A 75 10.73 -7.29 -5.80
CA LEU A 75 11.52 -8.44 -6.24
C LEU A 75 12.62 -8.07 -7.24
N LYS A 76 12.41 -7.04 -8.05
CA LYS A 76 13.43 -6.54 -8.98
C LYS A 76 14.74 -6.17 -8.27
N TYR A 77 14.63 -5.49 -7.13
CA TYR A 77 15.78 -5.01 -6.37
C TYR A 77 16.28 -6.04 -5.34
N VAL A 78 15.35 -6.78 -4.75
CA VAL A 78 15.67 -7.85 -3.79
C VAL A 78 16.53 -8.93 -4.46
N ASN A 79 16.21 -9.32 -5.68
CA ASN A 79 16.96 -10.33 -6.44
C ASN A 79 18.20 -9.77 -7.15
N SER A 80 18.52 -8.50 -6.97
CA SER A 80 19.70 -7.89 -7.57
C SER A 80 20.91 -7.94 -6.64
N ASP A 81 22.10 -7.72 -7.21
CA ASP A 81 23.34 -7.58 -6.44
C ASP A 81 23.50 -6.16 -5.86
N TYR A 82 22.56 -5.26 -6.13
CA TYR A 82 22.61 -3.89 -5.62
C TYR A 82 22.15 -3.74 -4.17
N THR A 83 21.56 -4.77 -3.59
CA THR A 83 21.06 -4.77 -2.21
C THR A 83 21.81 -5.79 -1.35
N LEU A 84 22.05 -5.41 -0.08
CA LEU A 84 22.77 -6.25 0.87
C LEU A 84 21.82 -7.14 1.67
N ASP A 85 22.30 -8.33 2.04
CA ASP A 85 21.69 -9.14 3.07
C ASP A 85 21.66 -8.33 4.38
N VAL A 86 20.52 -8.18 5.02
CA VAL A 86 20.39 -7.41 6.26
C VAL A 86 21.24 -8.00 7.39
N LYS A 87 21.53 -9.29 7.36
CA LYS A 87 22.45 -9.92 8.33
C LYS A 87 23.90 -9.47 8.12
N ASP A 88 24.31 -9.25 6.88
CA ASP A 88 25.62 -8.70 6.57
C ASP A 88 25.74 -7.24 7.01
N VAL A 89 24.62 -6.51 7.01
CA VAL A 89 24.55 -5.14 7.56
C VAL A 89 24.66 -5.16 9.08
N GLY A 90 24.24 -6.25 9.74
CA GLY A 90 24.35 -6.45 11.18
C GLY A 90 23.05 -6.68 11.93
N LEU A 91 21.94 -6.92 11.24
CA LEU A 91 20.69 -7.32 11.90
C LEU A 91 20.80 -8.81 12.31
N THR A 92 20.25 -9.12 13.47
CA THR A 92 20.25 -10.48 14.02
C THR A 92 18.88 -11.13 13.88
N ASP A 93 18.81 -12.45 14.07
CA ASP A 93 17.53 -13.15 14.13
C ASP A 93 16.62 -12.60 15.23
N ASP A 94 17.21 -12.19 16.35
CA ASP A 94 16.47 -11.56 17.45
C ASP A 94 15.84 -10.22 17.02
N ASP A 95 16.56 -9.43 16.23
CA ASP A 95 16.01 -8.18 15.66
C ASP A 95 14.80 -8.43 14.77
N LEU A 96 14.77 -9.55 14.04
CA LEU A 96 13.79 -9.84 12.99
C LEU A 96 12.59 -10.67 13.46
N LYS A 97 12.66 -11.25 14.67
CA LYS A 97 11.67 -12.25 15.12
C LYS A 97 10.24 -11.72 15.30
N ASP A 98 10.07 -10.44 15.57
CA ASP A 98 8.76 -9.84 15.85
C ASP A 98 8.07 -9.28 14.60
N MET A 99 8.72 -9.36 13.45
CA MET A 99 8.14 -8.94 12.16
C MET A 99 7.09 -9.94 11.67
N TYR A 100 6.10 -9.43 10.95
CA TYR A 100 5.16 -10.30 10.24
C TYR A 100 5.88 -11.07 9.13
N GLN A 101 5.60 -12.37 9.03
CA GLN A 101 6.33 -13.25 8.10
C GLN A 101 6.20 -12.79 6.63
N TYR A 102 5.02 -12.33 6.20
CA TYR A 102 4.84 -11.91 4.82
C TYR A 102 5.73 -10.71 4.45
N THR A 103 6.07 -9.83 5.41
CA THR A 103 6.97 -8.70 5.17
C THR A 103 8.40 -9.15 4.92
N LYS A 104 8.78 -10.31 5.45
CA LYS A 104 10.07 -10.94 5.19
C LYS A 104 10.04 -11.73 3.87
N ASP A 105 8.94 -12.38 3.55
CA ASP A 105 8.83 -13.21 2.35
C ASP A 105 9.04 -12.40 1.07
N ILE A 106 8.42 -11.23 0.95
CA ILE A 106 8.60 -10.36 -0.22
C ILE A 106 10.02 -9.82 -0.37
N ALA A 107 10.74 -9.71 0.74
CA ALA A 107 12.10 -9.16 0.81
C ALA A 107 13.20 -10.22 0.80
N THR A 108 12.83 -11.49 0.69
CA THR A 108 13.77 -12.62 0.65
C THR A 108 14.06 -12.99 -0.80
N ASP A 109 15.34 -13.02 -1.16
CA ASP A 109 15.77 -13.36 -2.51
C ASP A 109 15.68 -14.87 -2.80
N SER A 110 15.98 -15.26 -4.04
CA SER A 110 15.94 -16.66 -4.49
C SER A 110 16.95 -17.57 -3.76
N LYS A 111 17.91 -16.99 -3.06
CA LYS A 111 18.93 -17.70 -2.27
C LYS A 111 18.60 -17.76 -0.78
N GLY A 112 17.43 -17.27 -0.40
CA GLY A 112 16.98 -17.25 1.00
C GLY A 112 17.55 -16.11 1.85
N LYS A 113 18.14 -15.08 1.23
CA LYS A 113 18.69 -13.93 1.96
C LYS A 113 17.64 -12.84 2.09
N LEU A 114 17.49 -12.29 3.30
CA LEU A 114 16.61 -11.14 3.55
C LEU A 114 17.34 -9.86 3.14
N LYS A 115 16.79 -9.14 2.16
CA LYS A 115 17.46 -8.00 1.50
C LYS A 115 16.85 -6.64 1.85
N ALA A 116 15.78 -6.62 2.63
CA ALA A 116 15.12 -5.38 3.03
C ALA A 116 14.32 -5.57 4.31
N THR A 117 14.06 -4.46 5.00
CA THR A 117 13.17 -4.41 6.16
C THR A 117 12.15 -3.29 5.99
N THR A 118 11.05 -3.36 6.74
CA THR A 118 10.02 -2.32 6.72
C THR A 118 9.47 -2.06 8.12
N TRP A 119 9.03 -0.83 8.35
CA TRP A 119 8.27 -0.48 9.54
C TRP A 119 6.76 -0.71 9.35
N GLN A 120 6.31 -0.90 8.09
CA GLN A 120 4.90 -1.03 7.73
C GLN A 120 4.50 -2.48 7.53
N ALA A 121 3.29 -2.81 7.94
CA ALA A 121 2.69 -4.12 7.64
C ALA A 121 1.55 -4.04 6.63
N THR A 122 1.03 -2.86 6.35
CA THR A 122 0.09 -2.49 5.28
C THR A 122 -1.11 -3.43 5.04
N PRO A 123 -1.81 -3.90 6.08
CA PRO A 123 -3.04 -4.65 5.83
C PRO A 123 -4.06 -3.76 5.12
N GLY A 124 -4.78 -4.36 4.17
CA GLY A 124 -5.86 -3.71 3.45
C GLY A 124 -7.10 -3.56 4.31
N LEU A 125 -7.91 -2.56 4.00
CA LEU A 125 -9.14 -2.27 4.73
C LEU A 125 -10.20 -1.71 3.80
N PHE A 126 -11.45 -1.70 4.27
CA PHE A 126 -12.53 -0.94 3.69
C PHE A 126 -12.93 0.18 4.65
N ALA A 127 -12.69 1.42 4.24
CA ALA A 127 -13.06 2.61 5.02
C ALA A 127 -14.43 3.07 4.56
N TYR A 128 -15.41 3.10 5.47
CA TYR A 128 -16.77 3.48 5.14
C TYR A 128 -17.22 4.71 5.91
N ARG A 129 -18.14 5.46 5.31
CA ARG A 129 -18.82 6.60 5.92
C ARG A 129 -19.84 6.10 6.93
N ARG A 130 -19.66 6.43 8.21
CA ARG A 130 -20.58 5.99 9.29
C ARG A 130 -22.01 6.46 9.05
N SER A 131 -22.19 7.73 8.69
CA SER A 131 -23.52 8.29 8.43
C SER A 131 -24.23 7.62 7.26
N ILE A 132 -23.49 7.28 6.21
CA ILE A 132 -24.05 6.58 5.04
C ILE A 132 -24.36 5.13 5.40
N ALA A 133 -23.48 4.43 6.10
CA ALA A 133 -23.75 3.06 6.56
C ALA A 133 -25.01 3.00 7.44
N LYS A 134 -25.18 3.97 8.34
CA LYS A 134 -26.37 4.04 9.19
C LYS A 134 -27.64 4.25 8.38
N ASP A 135 -27.58 5.08 7.34
CA ASP A 135 -28.74 5.30 6.45
C ASP A 135 -29.08 4.05 5.62
N VAL A 136 -28.06 3.37 5.07
CA VAL A 136 -28.25 2.22 4.17
C VAL A 136 -28.50 0.91 4.95
N LEU A 137 -27.76 0.67 6.04
CA LEU A 137 -27.80 -0.59 6.78
C LEU A 137 -28.50 -0.51 8.13
N GLY A 138 -28.82 0.70 8.60
CA GLY A 138 -29.39 0.89 9.95
C GLY A 138 -28.35 0.83 11.07
N THR A 139 -27.07 0.71 10.76
CA THR A 139 -25.97 0.62 11.72
C THR A 139 -24.69 1.19 11.15
N ASP A 140 -23.85 1.77 12.00
CA ASP A 140 -22.49 2.18 11.67
C ASP A 140 -21.44 1.40 12.47
N ASP A 141 -21.87 0.41 13.26
CA ASP A 141 -20.96 -0.41 14.06
C ASP A 141 -20.02 -1.23 13.17
N PRO A 142 -18.69 -1.14 13.36
CA PRO A 142 -17.73 -1.83 12.50
C PRO A 142 -17.95 -3.35 12.39
N ASP A 143 -18.32 -4.04 13.46
CA ASP A 143 -18.53 -5.48 13.42
C ASP A 143 -19.77 -5.83 12.59
N LYS A 144 -20.84 -5.07 12.74
CA LYS A 144 -22.09 -5.28 11.98
C LYS A 144 -21.94 -4.91 10.51
N VAL A 145 -21.21 -3.84 10.22
CA VAL A 145 -20.91 -3.46 8.84
C VAL A 145 -20.01 -4.51 8.18
N GLN A 146 -19.01 -5.03 8.89
CA GLN A 146 -18.19 -6.13 8.39
C GLN A 146 -19.02 -7.37 8.08
N GLU A 147 -19.98 -7.72 8.91
CA GLU A 147 -20.86 -8.85 8.64
C GLU A 147 -21.66 -8.64 7.34
N ALA A 148 -22.18 -7.43 7.13
CA ALA A 148 -22.92 -7.09 5.92
C ALA A 148 -22.05 -7.07 4.64
N LEU A 149 -20.73 -6.93 4.79
CA LEU A 149 -19.77 -6.85 3.66
C LEU A 149 -18.85 -8.07 3.57
N SER A 150 -19.14 -9.15 4.30
CA SER A 150 -18.19 -10.26 4.52
C SER A 150 -17.95 -11.16 3.30
N THR A 151 -18.76 -11.05 2.26
CA THR A 151 -18.56 -11.74 0.98
C THR A 151 -18.83 -10.79 -0.17
N TRP A 152 -18.34 -11.11 -1.36
CA TRP A 152 -18.63 -10.28 -2.53
C TRP A 152 -20.11 -10.26 -2.89
N ASP A 153 -20.83 -11.36 -2.68
CA ASP A 153 -22.29 -11.39 -2.89
C ASP A 153 -23.02 -10.43 -1.94
N LYS A 154 -22.64 -10.43 -0.67
CA LYS A 154 -23.18 -9.49 0.30
C LYS A 154 -22.78 -8.04 -0.01
N PHE A 155 -21.54 -7.83 -0.42
CA PHE A 155 -21.03 -6.52 -0.83
C PHE A 155 -21.86 -5.96 -2.00
N ASP A 156 -22.10 -6.77 -3.03
CA ASP A 156 -22.92 -6.38 -4.17
C ASP A 156 -24.36 -6.03 -3.77
N LYS A 157 -24.91 -6.74 -2.80
CA LYS A 157 -26.24 -6.46 -2.27
C LYS A 157 -26.29 -5.11 -1.56
N VAL A 158 -25.27 -4.77 -0.79
CA VAL A 158 -25.16 -3.45 -0.16
C VAL A 158 -24.99 -2.37 -1.21
N ALA A 159 -24.24 -2.64 -2.28
CA ALA A 159 -24.13 -1.71 -3.42
C ALA A 159 -25.48 -1.35 -4.01
N GLU A 160 -26.36 -2.34 -4.21
CA GLU A 160 -27.73 -2.14 -4.70
C GLU A 160 -28.56 -1.32 -3.71
N GLN A 161 -28.47 -1.63 -2.42
CA GLN A 161 -29.19 -0.89 -1.37
C GLN A 161 -28.71 0.57 -1.28
N ALA A 162 -27.41 0.79 -1.38
CA ALA A 162 -26.82 2.15 -1.38
C ALA A 162 -27.32 2.96 -2.58
N ALA A 163 -27.33 2.37 -3.77
CA ALA A 163 -27.81 3.01 -4.99
C ALA A 163 -29.27 3.40 -4.89
N ALA A 164 -30.11 2.56 -4.29
CA ALA A 164 -31.53 2.84 -4.07
C ALA A 164 -31.76 4.08 -3.19
N LYS A 165 -30.78 4.46 -2.39
CA LYS A 165 -30.81 5.65 -1.53
C LYS A 165 -30.00 6.83 -2.08
N GLY A 166 -29.52 6.73 -3.32
CA GLY A 166 -28.80 7.81 -3.99
C GLY A 166 -27.31 7.88 -3.70
N TYR A 167 -26.73 6.83 -3.10
CA TYR A 167 -25.29 6.73 -2.86
C TYR A 167 -24.61 5.87 -3.92
N LYS A 168 -23.31 6.07 -4.09
CA LYS A 168 -22.44 5.13 -4.82
C LYS A 168 -21.80 4.17 -3.84
N MET A 169 -21.59 2.94 -4.25
CA MET A 169 -20.88 1.97 -3.39
C MET A 169 -19.38 2.21 -3.35
N LEU A 170 -18.80 2.51 -4.51
CA LEU A 170 -17.37 2.79 -4.71
C LEU A 170 -17.21 4.08 -5.52
N SER A 171 -16.01 4.64 -5.52
CA SER A 171 -15.70 5.82 -6.30
C SER A 171 -15.43 5.51 -7.78
N GLY A 172 -14.62 4.48 -8.07
CA GLY A 172 -14.20 4.26 -9.43
C GLY A 172 -13.83 2.84 -9.81
N TYR A 173 -13.19 2.77 -10.98
CA TYR A 173 -12.86 1.50 -11.64
C TYR A 173 -11.83 0.65 -10.88
N ASP A 174 -10.87 1.30 -10.24
CA ASP A 174 -9.72 0.63 -9.65
C ASP A 174 -9.92 0.25 -8.19
N ASP A 175 -10.99 0.74 -7.57
CA ASP A 175 -11.17 0.72 -6.11
C ASP A 175 -11.04 -0.69 -5.51
N SER A 176 -11.66 -1.69 -6.12
CA SER A 176 -11.62 -3.07 -5.61
C SER A 176 -10.53 -3.94 -6.23
N TYR A 177 -9.77 -3.41 -7.18
CA TYR A 177 -8.83 -4.23 -7.95
C TYR A 177 -7.84 -4.99 -7.08
N ARG A 178 -7.21 -4.32 -6.12
CA ARG A 178 -6.17 -4.92 -5.27
C ARG A 178 -6.70 -6.06 -4.41
N VAL A 179 -7.94 -5.97 -3.98
CA VAL A 179 -8.57 -7.05 -3.21
C VAL A 179 -8.61 -8.34 -4.04
N PHE A 180 -8.99 -8.22 -5.31
CA PHE A 180 -9.03 -9.36 -6.22
C PHE A 180 -7.63 -9.82 -6.64
N SER A 181 -6.73 -8.90 -6.99
CA SER A 181 -5.40 -9.24 -7.47
C SER A 181 -4.49 -9.83 -6.39
N ASN A 182 -4.70 -9.50 -5.12
CA ASN A 182 -3.96 -10.11 -4.01
C ASN A 182 -4.45 -11.53 -3.68
N ASN A 183 -5.66 -11.89 -4.08
CA ASN A 183 -6.29 -13.16 -3.74
C ASN A 183 -6.33 -14.12 -4.94
N VAL A 184 -5.27 -14.12 -5.73
CA VAL A 184 -5.13 -15.01 -6.89
C VAL A 184 -4.59 -16.38 -6.50
N SER A 185 -4.93 -17.40 -7.29
CA SER A 185 -4.48 -18.78 -7.09
C SER A 185 -3.12 -19.06 -7.71
N ALA A 186 -2.65 -18.21 -8.63
CA ALA A 186 -1.39 -18.37 -9.34
C ALA A 186 -0.81 -16.99 -9.74
N PRO A 187 0.52 -16.90 -9.93
CA PRO A 187 1.15 -15.69 -10.46
C PRO A 187 0.66 -15.34 -11.86
N TRP A 188 0.89 -14.10 -12.28
CA TRP A 188 0.58 -13.62 -13.63
C TRP A 188 1.26 -14.41 -14.76
N VAL A 189 2.41 -15.00 -14.47
CA VAL A 189 3.22 -15.70 -15.48
C VAL A 189 3.58 -17.09 -14.95
N ASP A 190 3.33 -18.10 -15.76
CA ASP A 190 3.67 -19.48 -15.40
C ASP A 190 5.14 -19.81 -15.72
N SER A 191 5.57 -21.04 -15.42
CA SER A 191 6.95 -21.51 -15.65
C SER A 191 7.35 -21.57 -17.12
N ASN A 192 6.39 -21.49 -18.05
CA ASN A 192 6.61 -21.49 -19.50
C ASN A 192 6.55 -20.07 -20.09
N ASN A 193 6.62 -19.04 -19.26
CA ASN A 193 6.47 -17.63 -19.65
C ASN A 193 5.13 -17.31 -20.32
N LYS A 194 4.09 -18.05 -20.00
CA LYS A 194 2.73 -17.75 -20.46
C LYS A 194 2.02 -16.85 -19.46
N ILE A 195 1.30 -15.87 -20.00
CA ILE A 195 0.45 -14.97 -19.19
C ILE A 195 -0.79 -15.74 -18.73
N VAL A 196 -1.05 -15.71 -17.42
CA VAL A 196 -2.21 -16.35 -16.81
C VAL A 196 -3.07 -15.26 -16.17
N ILE A 197 -4.28 -15.07 -16.67
CA ILE A 197 -5.27 -14.18 -16.04
C ILE A 197 -6.08 -15.02 -15.07
N ASP A 198 -5.85 -14.83 -13.77
CA ASP A 198 -6.53 -15.58 -12.74
C ASP A 198 -8.04 -15.30 -12.74
N ASN A 199 -8.84 -16.32 -12.41
CA ASN A 199 -10.30 -16.16 -12.33
C ASN A 199 -10.70 -15.05 -11.34
N ASN A 200 -9.94 -14.83 -10.27
CA ASN A 200 -10.26 -13.78 -9.30
C ASN A 200 -10.08 -12.38 -9.90
N ILE A 201 -9.12 -12.22 -10.80
CA ILE A 201 -8.96 -10.96 -11.55
C ILE A 201 -10.14 -10.75 -12.51
N MET A 202 -10.60 -11.82 -13.17
CA MET A 202 -11.78 -11.73 -14.03
C MET A 202 -13.07 -11.40 -13.26
N LYS A 203 -13.16 -11.81 -12.01
CA LYS A 203 -14.27 -11.39 -11.13
C LYS A 203 -14.28 -9.89 -10.88
N TRP A 204 -13.10 -9.27 -10.76
CA TRP A 204 -13.02 -7.80 -10.71
C TRP A 204 -13.58 -7.17 -11.99
N VAL A 205 -13.25 -7.72 -13.15
CA VAL A 205 -13.76 -7.21 -14.44
C VAL A 205 -15.29 -7.25 -14.46
N ASP A 206 -15.88 -8.37 -14.09
CA ASP A 206 -17.33 -8.55 -14.09
C ASP A 206 -18.02 -7.62 -13.08
N GLN A 207 -17.49 -7.52 -11.87
CA GLN A 207 -18.03 -6.61 -10.85
C GLN A 207 -17.97 -5.15 -11.31
N THR A 208 -16.82 -4.72 -11.81
CA THR A 208 -16.61 -3.31 -12.17
C THR A 208 -17.46 -2.91 -13.38
N LYS A 209 -17.62 -3.81 -14.36
CA LYS A 209 -18.54 -3.58 -15.48
C LYS A 209 -19.97 -3.39 -14.98
N LYS A 210 -20.43 -4.29 -14.11
CA LYS A 210 -21.77 -4.22 -13.52
C LYS A 210 -21.95 -2.90 -12.74
N TYR A 211 -20.98 -2.53 -11.89
CA TYR A 211 -21.07 -1.31 -11.09
C TYR A 211 -21.08 -0.06 -11.96
N THR A 212 -20.28 -0.06 -13.02
CA THR A 212 -20.23 1.06 -13.97
C THR A 212 -21.54 1.21 -14.71
N ASP A 213 -22.09 0.11 -15.26
CA ASP A 213 -23.33 0.11 -16.03
C ASP A 213 -24.54 0.47 -15.18
N LYS A 214 -24.57 0.04 -13.92
CA LYS A 214 -25.67 0.33 -12.99
C LYS A 214 -25.51 1.65 -12.23
N GLY A 215 -24.40 2.36 -12.42
CA GLY A 215 -24.15 3.62 -11.76
C GLY A 215 -23.83 3.47 -10.26
N TYR A 216 -23.19 2.38 -9.84
CA TYR A 216 -22.76 2.17 -8.46
C TYR A 216 -21.38 2.78 -8.16
N ASN A 217 -20.74 3.38 -9.15
CA ASN A 217 -19.51 4.14 -9.00
C ASN A 217 -19.57 5.47 -9.77
N ASN A 218 -18.60 6.35 -9.54
CA ASN A 218 -18.47 7.65 -10.18
C ASN A 218 -17.45 7.65 -11.33
N LYS A 219 -17.02 6.48 -11.80
CA LYS A 219 -16.08 6.34 -12.92
C LYS A 219 -14.75 7.07 -12.69
N SER A 220 -14.33 7.18 -11.44
CA SER A 220 -13.04 7.77 -11.09
C SER A 220 -11.89 6.76 -11.24
N SER A 221 -10.67 7.26 -11.18
CA SER A 221 -9.47 6.46 -11.04
C SER A 221 -8.78 6.82 -9.73
N LEU A 222 -8.05 5.87 -9.14
CA LEU A 222 -7.27 6.12 -7.92
C LEU A 222 -6.37 7.34 -8.11
N TRP A 223 -6.31 8.18 -7.08
CA TRP A 223 -5.50 9.39 -6.99
C TRP A 223 -5.96 10.56 -7.86
N ASP A 224 -7.07 10.43 -8.62
CA ASP A 224 -7.61 11.58 -9.32
C ASP A 224 -8.43 12.51 -8.41
N SER A 225 -8.81 13.69 -8.94
CA SER A 225 -9.52 14.69 -8.16
C SER A 225 -10.94 14.24 -7.77
N THR A 226 -11.60 13.44 -8.61
CA THR A 226 -12.94 12.91 -8.31
C THR A 226 -12.88 11.92 -7.14
N TRP A 227 -11.90 11.01 -7.17
CA TRP A 227 -11.67 10.05 -6.08
C TRP A 227 -11.40 10.77 -4.76
N ALA A 228 -10.56 11.80 -4.78
CA ALA A 228 -10.27 12.60 -3.59
C ALA A 228 -11.51 13.33 -3.07
N ALA A 229 -12.27 13.98 -3.95
CA ALA A 229 -13.50 14.70 -3.60
C ALA A 229 -14.58 13.77 -3.04
N ASP A 230 -14.70 12.55 -3.55
CA ASP A 230 -15.65 11.55 -3.07
C ASP A 230 -15.42 11.17 -1.61
N GLN A 231 -14.21 11.34 -1.10
CA GLN A 231 -13.83 11.08 0.30
C GLN A 231 -14.18 12.24 1.23
N GLY A 232 -14.55 13.38 0.69
CA GLY A 232 -14.77 14.61 1.43
C GLY A 232 -16.23 14.90 1.79
N PRO A 233 -16.49 16.10 2.33
CA PRO A 233 -17.80 16.49 2.83
C PRO A 233 -18.94 16.45 1.79
N SER A 234 -18.62 16.68 0.51
CA SER A 234 -19.60 16.64 -0.57
C SER A 234 -19.79 15.25 -1.16
N GLY A 235 -18.97 14.28 -0.78
CA GLY A 235 -19.02 12.93 -1.32
C GLY A 235 -20.23 12.13 -0.84
N LYS A 236 -20.73 11.27 -1.72
CA LYS A 236 -21.87 10.37 -1.45
C LYS A 236 -21.50 8.93 -1.77
N VAL A 237 -20.27 8.55 -1.48
CA VAL A 237 -19.73 7.21 -1.68
C VAL A 237 -19.73 6.47 -0.35
N PHE A 238 -20.22 5.23 -0.36
CA PHE A 238 -20.35 4.40 0.84
C PHE A 238 -18.98 4.15 1.48
N GLY A 239 -18.00 3.75 0.68
CA GLY A 239 -16.67 3.48 1.20
C GLY A 239 -15.58 3.32 0.15
N PHE A 240 -14.37 3.13 0.65
CA PHE A 240 -13.14 3.11 -0.13
C PHE A 240 -12.27 1.95 0.33
N PHE A 241 -11.75 1.18 -0.60
CA PHE A 241 -10.68 0.24 -0.29
C PHE A 241 -9.38 1.01 -0.12
N TYR A 242 -8.72 0.76 1.00
CA TYR A 242 -7.52 1.47 1.40
C TYR A 242 -6.51 0.52 2.06
N SER A 243 -5.43 1.05 2.54
CA SER A 243 -4.51 0.42 3.47
C SER A 243 -4.37 1.29 4.72
N THR A 244 -3.85 0.73 5.79
CA THR A 244 -3.69 1.43 7.07
C THR A 244 -2.84 2.69 6.97
N TRP A 245 -1.83 2.72 6.07
CA TRP A 245 -1.03 3.93 5.83
C TRP A 245 -1.86 5.05 5.19
N GLY A 246 -2.92 4.70 4.46
CA GLY A 246 -3.76 5.67 3.76
C GLY A 246 -4.68 6.46 4.68
N ILE A 247 -4.97 5.96 5.87
CA ILE A 247 -5.85 6.65 6.83
C ILE A 247 -5.33 8.06 7.13
N ASN A 248 -4.10 8.16 7.59
CA ASN A 248 -3.48 9.45 7.92
C ASN A 248 -2.91 10.15 6.70
N PHE A 249 -2.31 9.41 5.77
CA PHE A 249 -1.63 9.97 4.60
C PHE A 249 -2.57 10.69 3.62
N THR A 250 -3.78 10.15 3.42
CA THR A 250 -4.68 10.64 2.36
C THR A 250 -6.12 10.88 2.84
N LEU A 251 -6.74 9.86 3.46
CA LEU A 251 -8.17 9.89 3.77
C LEU A 251 -8.51 11.03 4.74
N LEU A 252 -7.72 11.20 5.78
CA LEU A 252 -7.95 12.24 6.78
C LEU A 252 -7.95 13.63 6.12
N GLY A 253 -6.93 13.94 5.32
CA GLY A 253 -6.85 15.23 4.62
C GLY A 253 -8.03 15.46 3.70
N ASN A 254 -8.43 14.45 2.93
CA ASN A 254 -9.57 14.55 2.01
C ASN A 254 -10.91 14.71 2.72
N SER A 255 -11.02 14.29 3.97
CA SER A 255 -12.24 14.42 4.79
C SER A 255 -12.50 15.84 5.29
N LEU A 256 -11.48 16.69 5.32
CA LEU A 256 -11.55 18.03 5.89
C LEU A 256 -12.19 19.02 4.92
N ALA A 257 -13.05 19.91 5.44
CA ALA A 257 -13.57 21.03 4.66
C ALA A 257 -12.50 22.13 4.51
N THR A 258 -11.74 22.38 5.58
CA THR A 258 -10.63 23.35 5.60
C THR A 258 -9.33 22.58 5.78
N PRO A 259 -8.43 22.56 4.78
CA PRO A 259 -7.13 21.90 4.91
C PRO A 259 -6.27 22.48 6.04
N VAL A 260 -5.41 21.64 6.62
CA VAL A 260 -4.49 22.05 7.70
C VAL A 260 -3.60 23.22 7.27
N LYS A 261 -3.08 23.18 6.04
CA LYS A 261 -2.24 24.26 5.48
C LYS A 261 -2.98 25.60 5.31
N GLU A 262 -4.32 25.58 5.35
CA GLU A 262 -5.17 26.79 5.30
C GLU A 262 -5.75 27.13 6.68
N GLY A 263 -5.18 26.59 7.74
CA GLY A 263 -5.59 26.86 9.13
C GLY A 263 -6.65 25.93 9.69
N GLY A 264 -7.06 24.91 8.93
CA GLY A 264 -8.00 23.89 9.42
C GLY A 264 -7.38 23.00 10.49
N LYS A 265 -8.22 22.51 11.39
CA LYS A 265 -7.80 21.57 12.44
C LYS A 265 -8.29 20.17 12.14
N GLU A 266 -7.50 19.17 12.53
CA GLU A 266 -7.86 17.75 12.45
C GLU A 266 -8.75 17.38 13.63
N GLU A 267 -10.02 17.80 13.58
CA GLU A 267 -10.98 17.59 14.66
C GLU A 267 -12.40 17.50 14.13
N VAL A 268 -13.29 16.93 14.93
CA VAL A 268 -14.75 16.89 14.65
C VAL A 268 -15.26 18.30 14.49
N GLY A 269 -16.04 18.53 13.44
CA GLY A 269 -16.54 19.85 13.05
C GLY A 269 -15.84 20.40 11.80
N ASN A 270 -14.67 19.88 11.44
CA ASN A 270 -14.01 20.21 10.18
C ASN A 270 -14.36 19.16 9.13
N GLY A 271 -15.29 19.49 8.24
CA GLY A 271 -15.78 18.56 7.22
C GLY A 271 -16.45 17.34 7.84
N ILE A 272 -16.01 16.17 7.42
CA ILE A 272 -16.53 14.89 7.92
C ILE A 272 -15.53 14.12 8.77
N TYR A 273 -14.57 14.82 9.37
CA TYR A 273 -13.65 14.22 10.32
C TYR A 273 -14.43 13.50 11.42
N GLY A 274 -14.11 12.23 11.66
CA GLY A 274 -14.80 11.39 12.65
C GLY A 274 -15.97 10.58 12.10
N ASP A 275 -16.36 10.76 10.83
CA ASP A 275 -17.46 10.04 10.19
C ASP A 275 -17.01 8.80 9.40
N TYR A 276 -15.73 8.42 9.49
CA TYR A 276 -15.24 7.17 8.94
C TYR A 276 -15.07 6.11 10.02
N ALA A 277 -15.21 4.86 9.62
CA ALA A 277 -14.74 3.69 10.36
C ALA A 277 -14.17 2.70 9.34
N VAL A 278 -13.50 1.66 9.81
CA VAL A 278 -12.88 0.67 8.93
C VAL A 278 -13.32 -0.75 9.30
N CYS A 279 -13.36 -1.61 8.29
CA CYS A 279 -13.54 -3.04 8.42
C CYS A 279 -12.65 -3.75 7.40
N GLU A 280 -12.58 -5.08 7.45
CA GLU A 280 -11.76 -5.85 6.50
C GLU A 280 -12.34 -5.86 5.09
N GLY A 281 -13.66 -5.86 4.96
CA GLY A 281 -14.34 -6.08 3.70
C GLY A 281 -14.46 -7.56 3.33
N PRO A 282 -14.73 -7.88 2.05
CA PRO A 282 -15.02 -9.25 1.61
C PRO A 282 -13.84 -10.22 1.67
N GLN A 283 -12.63 -9.72 1.50
CA GLN A 283 -11.40 -10.53 1.51
C GLN A 283 -10.26 -9.73 2.14
N SER A 284 -9.40 -10.40 2.91
CA SER A 284 -8.18 -9.81 3.42
C SER A 284 -7.19 -9.57 2.26
N TYR A 285 -6.45 -8.48 2.33
CA TYR A 285 -5.46 -8.13 1.32
C TYR A 285 -4.42 -7.18 1.92
N TYR A 286 -3.36 -6.91 1.19
CA TYR A 286 -2.41 -5.86 1.53
C TYR A 286 -2.38 -4.82 0.40
N TRP A 287 -1.94 -3.62 0.73
CA TRP A 287 -1.75 -2.59 -0.29
C TRP A 287 -0.49 -1.79 0.00
N GLY A 288 0.45 -1.86 -0.96
CA GLY A 288 1.67 -1.08 -0.90
C GLY A 288 2.61 -1.52 0.20
N GLY A 289 3.27 -0.55 0.77
CA GLY A 289 4.31 -0.72 1.76
C GLY A 289 5.68 -0.35 1.21
N THR A 290 6.49 0.21 2.10
CA THR A 290 7.83 0.70 1.79
C THR A 290 8.86 -0.12 2.52
N TRP A 291 9.78 -0.74 1.78
CA TRP A 291 10.91 -1.49 2.32
C TRP A 291 12.19 -0.70 2.19
N ILE A 292 13.06 -0.82 3.18
CA ILE A 292 14.37 -0.18 3.24
C ILE A 292 15.42 -1.21 2.86
N CYS A 293 16.16 -0.94 1.78
CA CYS A 293 17.33 -1.74 1.39
C CYS A 293 18.61 -0.98 1.76
N ALA A 294 19.60 -1.69 2.30
CA ALA A 294 20.96 -1.19 2.35
C ALA A 294 21.61 -1.42 0.99
N ALA A 295 22.18 -0.38 0.41
CA ALA A 295 22.81 -0.47 -0.91
C ALA A 295 24.17 -1.16 -0.83
N ALA A 296 24.43 -2.09 -1.75
CA ALA A 296 25.78 -2.62 -1.92
C ALA A 296 26.74 -1.48 -2.24
N GLY A 297 27.89 -1.44 -1.59
CA GLY A 297 28.87 -0.36 -1.74
C GLY A 297 28.63 0.85 -0.83
N THR A 298 27.65 0.83 0.04
CA THR A 298 27.45 1.91 1.02
C THR A 298 28.69 2.09 1.90
N ASP A 299 29.03 3.34 2.17
CA ASP A 299 30.07 3.69 3.14
C ASP A 299 29.48 4.08 4.50
N ASN A 300 28.19 3.85 4.70
CA ASN A 300 27.44 4.16 5.93
C ASN A 300 26.72 2.92 6.51
N ALA A 301 27.30 1.73 6.37
CA ALA A 301 26.62 0.48 6.75
C ALA A 301 26.13 0.49 8.22
N ASN A 302 26.94 1.04 9.15
CA ASN A 302 26.55 1.07 10.57
C ASN A 302 25.38 2.03 10.82
N LEU A 303 25.34 3.16 10.12
CA LEU A 303 24.23 4.12 10.23
C LEU A 303 22.96 3.53 9.63
N VAL A 304 23.06 2.89 8.46
CA VAL A 304 21.92 2.20 7.83
C VAL A 304 21.38 1.11 8.75
N LYS A 305 22.27 0.33 9.37
CA LYS A 305 21.88 -0.69 10.37
C LYS A 305 21.09 -0.06 11.53
N ASP A 306 21.57 1.04 12.08
CA ASP A 306 20.92 1.70 13.22
C ASP A 306 19.55 2.26 12.84
N VAL A 307 19.41 2.81 11.64
CA VAL A 307 18.12 3.25 11.09
C VAL A 307 17.15 2.06 10.97
N MET A 308 17.60 0.95 10.40
CA MET A 308 16.77 -0.26 10.28
C MET A 308 16.33 -0.79 11.65
N LYS A 309 17.25 -0.85 12.61
CA LYS A 309 16.93 -1.32 13.98
C LYS A 309 15.90 -0.40 14.65
N THR A 310 16.09 0.90 14.56
CA THR A 310 15.21 1.87 15.23
C THR A 310 13.82 1.88 14.62
N LEU A 311 13.73 1.95 13.29
CA LEU A 311 12.43 2.12 12.61
C LEU A 311 11.71 0.80 12.35
N CYS A 312 12.44 -0.30 12.15
CA CYS A 312 11.85 -1.57 11.70
C CYS A 312 11.91 -2.70 12.74
N CYS A 313 12.69 -2.56 13.81
CA CYS A 313 12.88 -3.62 14.80
C CYS A 313 12.54 -3.21 16.23
N ASP A 314 12.50 -1.90 16.52
CA ASP A 314 12.22 -1.41 17.86
C ASP A 314 10.72 -1.28 18.11
N LYS A 315 10.19 -2.15 18.98
CA LYS A 315 8.76 -2.21 19.30
C LYS A 315 8.22 -0.86 19.78
N ALA A 316 8.93 -0.19 20.69
CA ALA A 316 8.46 1.08 21.25
C ALA A 316 8.32 2.16 20.18
N THR A 317 9.30 2.27 19.27
CA THR A 317 9.28 3.21 18.15
C THR A 317 8.10 2.91 17.21
N MET A 318 7.93 1.66 16.82
CA MET A 318 6.85 1.27 15.91
C MET A 318 5.46 1.45 16.53
N LYS A 319 5.31 1.15 17.82
CA LYS A 319 4.06 1.45 18.55
C LYS A 319 3.76 2.96 18.53
N LYS A 320 4.76 3.80 18.73
CA LYS A 320 4.62 5.26 18.70
C LYS A 320 4.20 5.74 17.31
N ILE A 321 4.78 5.19 16.25
CA ILE A 321 4.36 5.51 14.87
C ILE A 321 2.88 5.15 14.68
N THR A 322 2.44 3.98 15.13
CA THR A 322 1.03 3.58 15.04
C THR A 322 0.12 4.53 15.80
N GLU A 323 0.46 4.87 17.03
CA GLU A 323 -0.34 5.78 17.85
C GLU A 323 -0.47 7.18 17.24
N ASP A 324 0.61 7.67 16.62
CA ASP A 324 0.65 9.02 16.03
C ASP A 324 0.02 9.08 14.63
N THR A 325 0.16 8.03 13.82
CA THR A 325 -0.21 8.04 12.39
C THR A 325 -1.37 7.13 12.04
N GLN A 326 -1.80 6.26 12.97
CA GLN A 326 -2.82 5.23 12.77
C GLN A 326 -2.40 4.13 11.79
N ASP A 327 -1.17 4.16 11.27
CA ASP A 327 -0.63 3.09 10.43
C ASP A 327 -0.40 1.82 11.25
N TYR A 328 -0.46 0.68 10.60
CA TYR A 328 -0.23 -0.62 11.22
C TYR A 328 1.24 -1.00 11.00
N THR A 329 2.00 -1.12 12.08
CA THR A 329 3.44 -1.30 11.98
C THR A 329 3.88 -2.75 12.16
N ASN A 330 5.12 -3.02 11.76
CA ASN A 330 5.69 -4.36 11.60
C ASN A 330 6.24 -4.95 12.89
N THR A 331 5.44 -4.89 13.94
CA THR A 331 5.74 -5.47 15.24
C THR A 331 4.53 -6.26 15.74
N THR A 332 4.60 -7.58 15.67
CA THR A 332 3.49 -8.45 16.07
C THR A 332 3.12 -8.22 17.54
N SER A 333 4.09 -8.22 18.44
CA SER A 333 3.85 -8.00 19.86
C SER A 333 3.36 -6.59 20.15
N GLY A 334 3.90 -5.58 19.46
CA GLY A 334 3.48 -4.20 19.62
C GLY A 334 2.06 -3.97 19.17
N MET A 335 1.67 -4.53 18.03
CA MET A 335 0.30 -4.40 17.52
C MET A 335 -0.70 -5.15 18.43
N ASN A 336 -0.34 -6.30 18.95
CA ASN A 336 -1.17 -7.01 19.95
C ASN A 336 -1.34 -6.18 21.23
N GLU A 337 -0.31 -5.51 21.69
CA GLU A 337 -0.41 -4.63 22.87
C GLU A 337 -1.36 -3.45 22.62
N ILE A 338 -1.27 -2.79 21.47
CA ILE A 338 -2.18 -1.70 21.11
C ILE A 338 -3.60 -2.22 20.92
N ALA A 339 -3.78 -3.39 20.30
CA ALA A 339 -5.08 -4.02 20.13
C ALA A 339 -5.81 -4.25 21.45
N ASN A 340 -5.07 -4.53 22.53
CA ASN A 340 -5.61 -4.80 23.86
C ASN A 340 -5.57 -3.58 24.79
N SER A 341 -5.26 -2.40 24.26
CA SER A 341 -5.15 -1.15 25.01
C SER A 341 -6.39 -0.27 24.83
N ASP A 342 -6.37 0.89 25.45
CA ASP A 342 -7.39 1.95 25.32
C ASP A 342 -7.24 2.79 24.07
N PHE A 343 -6.36 2.41 23.15
CA PHE A 343 -6.14 3.16 21.92
C PHE A 343 -7.44 3.38 21.15
N LYS A 344 -7.69 4.62 20.77
CA LYS A 344 -8.86 5.02 19.98
C LYS A 344 -8.44 6.05 18.94
N SER A 345 -8.91 5.86 17.73
CA SER A 345 -8.75 6.84 16.66
C SER A 345 -9.92 7.81 16.66
N ALA A 346 -9.68 9.08 16.98
CA ALA A 346 -10.71 10.12 16.90
C ALA A 346 -11.21 10.27 15.46
N PHE A 347 -10.30 10.18 14.50
CA PHE A 347 -10.66 10.21 13.07
C PHE A 347 -11.61 9.09 12.68
N LEU A 348 -11.45 7.90 13.26
CA LEU A 348 -12.31 6.75 13.01
C LEU A 348 -13.50 6.66 13.98
N GLY A 349 -13.90 7.79 14.56
CA GLY A 349 -15.07 7.87 15.44
C GLY A 349 -14.88 7.12 16.76
N GLY A 350 -13.65 6.98 17.22
CA GLY A 350 -13.30 6.28 18.46
C GLY A 350 -12.96 4.80 18.29
N GLN A 351 -12.84 4.31 17.07
CA GLN A 351 -12.49 2.90 16.80
C GLN A 351 -11.03 2.61 17.16
N ASN A 352 -10.77 1.45 17.77
CA ASN A 352 -9.45 0.84 17.80
C ASN A 352 -9.34 -0.14 16.63
N HIS A 353 -8.89 0.35 15.47
CA HIS A 353 -8.77 -0.46 14.26
C HIS A 353 -7.60 -1.46 14.31
N ILE A 354 -6.62 -1.22 15.17
CA ILE A 354 -5.49 -2.14 15.35
C ILE A 354 -5.98 -3.51 15.85
N LYS A 355 -6.99 -3.52 16.70
CA LYS A 355 -7.61 -4.75 17.18
C LYS A 355 -8.15 -5.62 16.04
N LEU A 356 -8.74 -4.98 15.03
CA LEU A 356 -9.25 -5.66 13.84
C LEU A 356 -8.13 -6.35 13.06
N PHE A 357 -7.06 -5.61 12.76
CA PHE A 357 -5.97 -6.09 11.91
C PHE A 357 -4.99 -7.02 12.63
N ALA A 358 -4.90 -6.96 13.96
CA ALA A 358 -4.07 -7.89 14.72
C ALA A 358 -4.50 -9.36 14.51
N LYS A 359 -5.76 -9.59 14.18
CA LYS A 359 -6.30 -10.93 13.86
C LYS A 359 -6.02 -11.35 12.43
N SER A 360 -6.05 -10.41 11.48
CA SER A 360 -6.02 -10.71 10.04
C SER A 360 -4.63 -10.55 9.42
N ALA A 361 -3.80 -9.63 9.91
CA ALA A 361 -2.47 -9.41 9.33
C ALA A 361 -1.60 -10.68 9.27
N PRO A 362 -1.59 -11.57 10.27
CA PRO A 362 -0.82 -12.81 10.17
C PRO A 362 -1.25 -13.76 9.04
N LYS A 363 -2.45 -13.57 8.50
CA LYS A 363 -3.01 -14.41 7.42
C LYS A 363 -2.67 -13.89 6.02
N ILE A 364 -2.09 -12.69 5.91
CA ILE A 364 -1.69 -12.13 4.62
C ILE A 364 -0.60 -13.01 4.01
N SER A 365 -0.74 -13.32 2.72
CA SER A 365 0.20 -14.12 1.96
C SER A 365 0.64 -13.37 0.72
N MET A 366 1.93 -13.40 0.45
CA MET A 366 2.54 -12.84 -0.77
C MET A 366 3.13 -13.94 -1.66
N LYS A 367 2.61 -15.18 -1.56
CA LYS A 367 3.17 -16.34 -2.23
C LYS A 367 3.07 -16.30 -3.77
N ASN A 368 2.11 -15.56 -4.32
CA ASN A 368 1.88 -15.47 -5.76
C ASN A 368 2.40 -14.19 -6.39
N ILE A 369 3.21 -13.43 -5.68
CA ILE A 369 3.85 -12.23 -6.23
C ILE A 369 4.90 -12.60 -7.27
N SER A 370 5.10 -11.70 -8.24
CA SER A 370 6.13 -11.85 -9.26
C SER A 370 6.70 -10.49 -9.67
N SER A 371 7.84 -10.54 -10.37
CA SER A 371 8.45 -9.32 -10.90
C SER A 371 7.64 -8.67 -12.04
N TYR A 372 6.62 -9.35 -12.53
CA TYR A 372 5.72 -8.84 -13.58
C TYR A 372 4.50 -8.10 -13.03
N ASP A 373 4.26 -8.15 -11.72
CA ASP A 373 3.00 -7.69 -11.13
C ASP A 373 2.69 -6.23 -11.44
N GLN A 374 3.64 -5.32 -11.23
CA GLN A 374 3.41 -3.90 -11.49
C GLN A 374 2.98 -3.67 -12.94
N GLY A 375 3.79 -4.14 -13.89
CA GLY A 375 3.54 -3.88 -15.31
C GLY A 375 2.26 -4.54 -15.81
N LEU A 376 2.01 -5.80 -15.44
CA LEU A 376 0.82 -6.51 -15.90
C LEU A 376 -0.47 -6.01 -15.24
N ASN A 377 -0.43 -5.66 -13.96
CA ASN A 377 -1.58 -5.04 -13.28
C ASN A 377 -1.94 -3.69 -13.92
N GLU A 378 -0.94 -2.85 -14.19
CA GLU A 378 -1.16 -1.54 -14.82
C GLU A 378 -1.75 -1.69 -16.23
N GLU A 379 -1.18 -2.56 -17.06
CA GLU A 379 -1.65 -2.78 -18.43
C GLU A 379 -3.05 -3.41 -18.47
N PHE A 380 -3.33 -4.31 -17.52
CA PHE A 380 -4.66 -4.94 -17.44
C PHE A 380 -5.74 -3.93 -17.06
N GLN A 381 -5.51 -3.14 -16.02
CA GLN A 381 -6.47 -2.11 -15.60
C GLN A 381 -6.70 -1.09 -16.71
N LYS A 382 -5.65 -0.66 -17.39
CA LYS A 382 -5.73 0.28 -18.51
C LYS A 382 -6.58 -0.28 -19.66
N ALA A 383 -6.35 -1.53 -20.05
CA ALA A 383 -7.09 -2.16 -21.12
C ALA A 383 -8.59 -2.34 -20.79
N MET A 384 -8.88 -2.73 -19.54
CA MET A 384 -10.26 -2.95 -19.10
C MET A 384 -11.07 -1.67 -18.99
N LYS A 385 -10.44 -0.52 -18.77
CA LYS A 385 -11.16 0.76 -18.69
C LYS A 385 -11.98 1.04 -19.94
N ASP A 386 -11.45 0.75 -21.12
CA ASP A 386 -12.19 0.94 -22.38
C ASP A 386 -13.44 0.05 -22.45
N TYR A 387 -13.35 -1.17 -21.91
CA TYR A 387 -14.50 -2.04 -21.79
C TYR A 387 -15.53 -1.50 -20.79
N PHE A 388 -15.09 -1.03 -19.64
CA PHE A 388 -15.98 -0.44 -18.63
C PHE A 388 -16.72 0.78 -19.18
N ASP A 389 -16.05 1.60 -19.98
CA ASP A 389 -16.63 2.79 -20.62
C ASP A 389 -17.55 2.44 -21.81
N GLY A 390 -17.64 1.17 -22.19
CA GLY A 390 -18.46 0.72 -23.31
C GLY A 390 -17.87 0.98 -24.69
N ASN A 391 -16.58 1.33 -24.77
CA ASN A 391 -15.91 1.67 -26.04
C ASN A 391 -15.47 0.45 -26.83
N VAL A 392 -15.20 -0.66 -26.15
CA VAL A 392 -14.79 -1.94 -26.78
C VAL A 392 -15.50 -3.10 -26.10
N THR A 393 -15.51 -4.27 -26.76
CA THR A 393 -15.98 -5.51 -26.15
C THR A 393 -14.96 -6.04 -25.12
N LYS A 394 -15.41 -6.94 -24.25
CA LYS A 394 -14.52 -7.64 -23.31
C LYS A 394 -13.38 -8.36 -24.02
N ASP A 395 -13.71 -9.11 -25.11
CA ASP A 395 -12.71 -9.84 -25.88
C ASP A 395 -11.69 -8.88 -26.52
N LYS A 396 -12.12 -7.75 -27.03
CA LYS A 396 -11.22 -6.74 -27.59
C LYS A 396 -10.31 -6.13 -26.52
N ALA A 397 -10.83 -5.86 -25.33
CA ALA A 397 -10.04 -5.38 -24.21
C ALA A 397 -8.98 -6.39 -23.79
N LEU A 398 -9.32 -7.68 -23.74
CA LEU A 398 -8.36 -8.76 -23.46
C LEU A 398 -7.28 -8.85 -24.54
N ASP A 399 -7.65 -8.76 -25.81
CA ASP A 399 -6.66 -8.74 -26.91
C ASP A 399 -5.70 -7.55 -26.79
N ASN A 400 -6.23 -6.38 -26.47
CA ASN A 400 -5.42 -5.19 -26.24
C ASN A 400 -4.47 -5.36 -25.05
N PHE A 401 -4.93 -6.00 -23.99
CA PHE A 401 -4.07 -6.33 -22.85
C PHE A 401 -2.92 -7.24 -23.24
N TYR A 402 -3.20 -8.37 -23.90
CA TYR A 402 -2.14 -9.30 -24.31
C TYR A 402 -1.12 -8.63 -25.21
N LYS A 403 -1.58 -7.79 -26.15
CA LYS A 403 -0.68 -7.04 -27.03
C LYS A 403 0.23 -6.12 -26.27
N ALA A 404 -0.32 -5.32 -25.35
CA ALA A 404 0.44 -4.41 -24.52
C ALA A 404 1.44 -5.15 -23.60
N ALA A 405 1.00 -6.26 -23.00
CA ALA A 405 1.82 -7.08 -22.12
C ALA A 405 3.04 -7.66 -22.86
N ILE A 406 2.84 -8.22 -24.05
CA ILE A 406 3.91 -8.82 -24.85
C ILE A 406 4.84 -7.74 -25.42
N GLU A 407 4.32 -6.58 -25.75
CA GLU A 407 5.14 -5.43 -26.15
C GLU A 407 6.06 -4.98 -25.02
N LYS A 408 5.54 -4.93 -23.80
CA LYS A 408 6.31 -4.56 -22.60
C LYS A 408 7.30 -5.65 -22.18
N TYR A 409 6.91 -6.90 -22.29
CA TYR A 409 7.69 -8.08 -21.91
C TYR A 409 7.76 -9.08 -23.09
N PRO A 410 8.68 -8.86 -24.05
CA PRO A 410 8.73 -9.70 -25.27
C PRO A 410 9.00 -11.18 -25.04
N ASN A 411 9.49 -11.55 -23.86
CA ASN A 411 9.69 -12.95 -23.47
C ASN A 411 8.40 -13.68 -23.08
N LEU A 412 7.30 -12.96 -22.92
CA LEU A 412 6.02 -13.54 -22.55
C LEU A 412 5.20 -13.93 -23.79
N SER A 413 4.28 -14.87 -23.58
CA SER A 413 3.31 -15.33 -24.59
C SER A 413 1.90 -15.41 -23.99
N LYS A 414 0.94 -15.40 -24.91
CA LYS A 414 -0.49 -15.58 -24.59
C LYS A 414 -0.81 -17.03 -24.22
#